data_7504fd251a6a8a47301388dbef674163
#
_entry.id   7504fd251a6a8a47301388dbef674163
#
_cell.length_a   1.000
_cell.length_b   1.000
_cell.length_c   1.000
_cell.angle_alpha   90.00
_cell.angle_beta   90.00
_cell.angle_gamma   90.00
#
_symmetry.space_group_name_H-M   'P 1'
#
loop_
_entity.id
_entity.type
_entity.pdbx_description
1 polymer ?
#
loop_
_entity_poly.entity_id
_entity_poly.type
_entity_poly.pdbx_seq_one_letter_code
_entity_poly.pdbx_strand_id
1 'polypeptide(L)'
;MSRSAPTTDKSPNPAVHFFEWAGGATGGHLQFWDKAQKQTVQCDAPFQFLALDELATVKGWHDASESGIFANEVRSTKSEPLTVKAFKGGVLAEGYYADIKAAVHEAGGYYTASIYCAFKEDGRLKIGAVQFKGAALNAWVNFRKEAGGKIWEKAVIITGSEEGKKGSIKFRTPTFALKDVSEETNAAAKVLDGELQAYLSEYFSRTRPAAPAPLIVPAVEPRAPKLETARADGDDVPF
;
A
#
# COMPACT_ATOMS: atom_id res chain seq x y z
N MET A 1 -23.85 -5.00 -36.64
CA MET A 1 -22.63 -5.48 -35.98
C MET A 1 -21.71 -4.29 -35.76
N SER A 2 -21.37 -3.97 -34.50
CA SER A 2 -20.43 -2.89 -34.18
C SER A 2 -19.02 -3.25 -34.64
N ARG A 3 -18.33 -2.31 -35.31
CA ARG A 3 -16.95 -2.49 -35.75
C ARG A 3 -15.92 -2.15 -34.68
N SER A 4 -16.35 -1.72 -33.46
CA SER A 4 -15.47 -1.51 -32.34
C SER A 4 -15.09 -2.86 -31.74
N ALA A 5 -13.79 -3.19 -31.73
CA ALA A 5 -13.29 -4.29 -30.93
C ALA A 5 -13.76 -4.05 -29.47
N PRO A 6 -14.25 -5.09 -28.76
CA PRO A 6 -14.56 -4.93 -27.34
C PRO A 6 -13.29 -4.43 -26.68
N THR A 7 -13.41 -3.32 -25.98
CA THR A 7 -12.36 -2.89 -25.04
C THR A 7 -12.11 -4.09 -24.15
N THR A 8 -10.88 -4.60 -24.13
CA THR A 8 -10.50 -5.73 -23.29
C THR A 8 -10.97 -5.43 -21.88
N ASP A 9 -12.03 -6.10 -21.43
CA ASP A 9 -12.56 -5.93 -20.08
C ASP A 9 -11.43 -6.28 -19.12
N LYS A 10 -10.91 -5.24 -18.46
CA LYS A 10 -9.92 -5.42 -17.41
C LYS A 10 -10.61 -6.14 -16.28
N SER A 11 -10.09 -7.28 -15.86
CA SER A 11 -10.58 -7.93 -14.66
C SER A 11 -10.54 -6.92 -13.51
N PRO A 12 -11.68 -6.62 -12.86
CA PRO A 12 -11.72 -5.68 -11.76
C PRO A 12 -10.87 -6.22 -10.61
N ASN A 13 -10.28 -5.30 -9.82
CA ASN A 13 -9.57 -5.71 -8.61
C ASN A 13 -10.55 -6.43 -7.68
N PRO A 14 -10.25 -7.66 -7.23
CA PRO A 14 -11.16 -8.45 -6.40
C PRO A 14 -11.30 -7.91 -4.97
N ALA A 15 -10.43 -6.99 -4.53
CA ALA A 15 -10.52 -6.37 -3.22
C ALA A 15 -11.76 -5.47 -3.13
N VAL A 16 -12.71 -5.84 -2.26
CA VAL A 16 -13.93 -5.06 -2.04
C VAL A 16 -13.67 -3.80 -1.22
N HIS A 17 -12.69 -3.83 -0.30
CA HIS A 17 -12.27 -2.70 0.51
C HIS A 17 -10.76 -2.53 0.51
N PHE A 18 -10.33 -1.27 0.54
CA PHE A 18 -8.95 -0.87 0.81
C PHE A 18 -8.92 -0.20 2.18
N PHE A 19 -8.43 -0.93 3.16
CA PHE A 19 -8.32 -0.47 4.54
C PHE A 19 -7.04 0.34 4.72
N GLU A 20 -7.16 1.55 5.25
CA GLU A 20 -6.02 2.40 5.60
C GLU A 20 -5.91 2.55 7.12
N TRP A 21 -4.68 2.61 7.63
CA TRP A 21 -4.44 2.89 9.04
C TRP A 21 -4.52 4.40 9.31
N ALA A 22 -5.46 4.82 10.12
CA ALA A 22 -5.55 6.19 10.63
C ALA A 22 -4.55 6.37 11.78
N GLY A 23 -3.32 6.81 11.46
CA GLY A 23 -2.20 6.87 12.39
C GLY A 23 -2.01 8.20 13.12
N GLY A 24 -2.88 9.19 12.93
CA GLY A 24 -2.81 10.49 13.60
C GLY A 24 -3.07 10.41 15.11
N ALA A 25 -2.92 11.53 15.84
CA ALA A 25 -3.08 11.61 17.29
C ALA A 25 -4.44 11.10 17.80
N THR A 26 -5.50 11.34 17.02
CA THR A 26 -6.88 10.88 17.29
C THR A 26 -7.25 9.58 16.59
N GLY A 27 -6.31 8.99 15.83
CA GLY A 27 -6.51 7.75 15.10
C GLY A 27 -6.29 6.50 15.98
N GLY A 28 -5.65 5.50 15.39
CA GLY A 28 -5.35 4.22 16.04
C GLY A 28 -6.33 3.12 15.65
N HIS A 29 -6.91 3.22 14.47
CA HIS A 29 -7.86 2.27 13.92
C HIS A 29 -7.69 2.11 12.39
N LEU A 30 -8.21 1.02 11.83
CA LEU A 30 -8.41 0.88 10.39
C LEU A 30 -9.67 1.62 9.97
N GLN A 31 -9.64 2.13 8.74
CA GLN A 31 -10.79 2.74 8.08
C GLN A 31 -10.77 2.44 6.59
N PHE A 32 -11.91 2.52 5.93
CA PHE A 32 -12.02 2.42 4.48
C PHE A 32 -13.04 3.42 3.93
N TRP A 33 -12.90 3.76 2.66
CA TRP A 33 -13.89 4.59 1.97
C TRP A 33 -15.03 3.73 1.43
N ASP A 34 -16.23 3.93 1.97
CA ASP A 34 -17.45 3.32 1.44
C ASP A 34 -17.96 4.12 0.25
N LYS A 35 -17.89 3.51 -0.94
CA LYS A 35 -18.32 4.15 -2.19
C LYS A 35 -19.83 4.33 -2.26
N ALA A 36 -20.60 3.45 -1.65
CA ALA A 36 -22.07 3.51 -1.68
C ALA A 36 -22.60 4.63 -0.78
N GLN A 37 -22.02 4.74 0.42
CA GLN A 37 -22.39 5.78 1.39
C GLN A 37 -21.62 7.08 1.23
N LYS A 38 -20.56 7.09 0.39
CA LYS A 38 -19.65 8.24 0.16
C LYS A 38 -19.05 8.80 1.46
N GLN A 39 -18.66 7.91 2.37
CA GLN A 39 -18.07 8.28 3.66
C GLN A 39 -16.95 7.34 4.05
N THR A 40 -16.09 7.82 4.94
CA THR A 40 -15.09 6.97 5.60
C THR A 40 -15.76 6.19 6.73
N VAL A 41 -15.60 4.87 6.71
CA VAL A 41 -16.11 3.95 7.74
C VAL A 41 -14.93 3.46 8.57
N GLN A 42 -15.01 3.60 9.88
CA GLN A 42 -14.05 3.06 10.83
C GLN A 42 -14.35 1.57 11.05
N CYS A 43 -13.29 0.75 11.06
CA CYS A 43 -13.41 -0.66 11.43
C CYS A 43 -13.32 -0.84 12.92
N ASP A 44 -14.14 -1.73 13.46
CA ASP A 44 -14.08 -2.11 14.87
C ASP A 44 -12.79 -2.90 15.19
N ALA A 45 -12.26 -2.70 16.38
CA ALA A 45 -11.18 -3.53 16.91
C ALA A 45 -11.78 -4.63 17.82
N PRO A 46 -11.19 -5.84 17.81
CA PRO A 46 -10.04 -6.27 17.04
C PRO A 46 -10.42 -6.57 15.56
N PHE A 47 -9.56 -6.15 14.62
CA PHE A 47 -9.73 -6.48 13.21
C PHE A 47 -8.88 -7.70 12.85
N GLN A 48 -9.50 -8.74 12.30
CA GLN A 48 -8.85 -10.01 11.97
C GLN A 48 -8.84 -10.25 10.47
N PHE A 49 -7.70 -10.68 9.92
CA PHE A 49 -7.56 -11.04 8.51
C PHE A 49 -6.52 -12.15 8.30
N LEU A 50 -6.60 -12.83 7.15
CA LEU A 50 -5.57 -13.77 6.67
C LEU A 50 -4.81 -13.09 5.54
N ALA A 51 -3.50 -12.96 5.68
CA ALA A 51 -2.67 -12.41 4.61
C ALA A 51 -2.63 -13.39 3.42
N LEU A 52 -2.85 -12.89 2.20
CA LEU A 52 -2.81 -13.64 0.96
C LEU A 52 -1.59 -13.27 0.12
N ASP A 53 -1.33 -11.98 -0.05
CA ASP A 53 -0.16 -11.47 -0.79
C ASP A 53 0.24 -10.08 -0.27
N GLU A 54 1.48 -9.67 -0.52
CA GLU A 54 1.97 -8.34 -0.14
C GLU A 54 2.64 -7.66 -1.34
N LEU A 55 2.16 -6.48 -1.67
CA LEU A 55 2.67 -5.64 -2.75
C LEU A 55 3.13 -4.29 -2.19
N ALA A 56 3.96 -3.62 -2.94
CA ALA A 56 4.41 -2.27 -2.65
C ALA A 56 3.75 -1.27 -3.60
N THR A 57 3.38 -0.11 -3.08
CA THR A 57 2.81 1.01 -3.84
C THR A 57 3.18 2.34 -3.18
N VAL A 58 2.67 3.44 -3.72
CA VAL A 58 2.75 4.78 -3.12
C VAL A 58 1.35 5.32 -2.93
N LYS A 59 1.10 5.87 -1.75
CA LYS A 59 -0.13 6.56 -1.38
C LYS A 59 0.20 7.88 -0.68
N GLY A 60 -0.68 8.86 -0.80
CA GLY A 60 -0.48 10.14 -0.15
C GLY A 60 -1.51 11.16 -0.57
N TRP A 61 -1.20 12.42 -0.29
CA TRP A 61 -2.02 13.55 -0.69
C TRP A 61 -1.15 14.60 -1.34
N HIS A 62 -1.55 15.08 -2.51
CA HIS A 62 -0.85 16.10 -3.28
C HIS A 62 -1.53 17.44 -3.08
N ASP A 63 -0.95 18.32 -2.26
CA ASP A 63 -1.54 19.59 -1.86
C ASP A 63 -1.78 20.52 -3.07
N ALA A 64 -0.84 20.59 -4.01
CA ALA A 64 -0.95 21.47 -5.15
C ALA A 64 -2.13 21.15 -6.09
N SER A 65 -2.57 19.88 -6.16
CA SER A 65 -3.73 19.48 -6.96
C SER A 65 -4.95 19.10 -6.09
N GLU A 66 -4.84 19.24 -4.77
CA GLU A 66 -5.88 18.87 -3.81
C GLU A 66 -6.48 17.49 -4.11
N SER A 67 -5.61 16.49 -4.31
CA SER A 67 -6.04 15.15 -4.67
C SER A 67 -5.13 14.05 -4.15
N GLY A 68 -5.68 12.84 -4.01
CA GLY A 68 -4.93 11.67 -3.57
C GLY A 68 -3.82 11.28 -4.53
N ILE A 69 -2.71 10.81 -3.97
CA ILE A 69 -1.59 10.18 -4.69
C ILE A 69 -1.80 8.66 -4.72
N PHE A 70 -1.51 8.07 -5.86
CA PHE A 70 -1.52 6.62 -6.06
C PHE A 70 -0.43 6.20 -7.04
N ALA A 71 -0.01 4.95 -6.97
CA ALA A 71 0.89 4.34 -7.94
C ALA A 71 0.38 2.94 -8.33
N ASN A 72 0.98 2.38 -9.38
CA ASN A 72 0.85 0.95 -9.63
C ASN A 72 1.38 0.14 -8.44
N GLU A 73 0.89 -1.08 -8.27
CA GLU A 73 1.41 -2.03 -7.30
C GLU A 73 2.51 -2.87 -7.94
N VAL A 74 3.56 -3.16 -7.18
CA VAL A 74 4.72 -3.96 -7.60
C VAL A 74 5.08 -4.98 -6.52
N ARG A 75 5.70 -6.10 -6.90
CA ARG A 75 6.21 -7.08 -5.94
C ARG A 75 7.52 -6.62 -5.31
N SER A 76 8.35 -5.93 -6.06
CA SER A 76 9.65 -5.44 -5.60
C SER A 76 9.97 -4.08 -6.20
N THR A 77 10.06 -3.07 -5.36
CA THR A 77 10.48 -1.72 -5.76
C THR A 77 11.95 -1.62 -6.18
N LYS A 78 12.74 -2.70 -5.99
CA LYS A 78 14.13 -2.79 -6.45
C LYS A 78 14.24 -3.20 -7.93
N SER A 79 13.26 -3.97 -8.42
CA SER A 79 13.29 -4.55 -9.77
C SER A 79 12.13 -4.10 -10.67
N GLU A 80 11.14 -3.42 -10.09
CA GLU A 80 9.95 -2.98 -10.81
C GLU A 80 9.72 -1.49 -10.59
N PRO A 81 9.57 -0.70 -11.68
CA PRO A 81 9.35 0.73 -11.57
C PRO A 81 7.93 1.07 -11.10
N LEU A 82 7.83 2.19 -10.41
CA LEU A 82 6.57 2.80 -10.02
C LEU A 82 6.26 3.98 -10.93
N THR A 83 4.99 4.14 -11.30
CA THR A 83 4.44 5.35 -11.91
C THR A 83 3.51 5.99 -10.89
N VAL A 84 4.01 7.03 -10.23
CA VAL A 84 3.30 7.77 -9.17
C VAL A 84 2.50 8.90 -9.78
N LYS A 85 1.21 8.98 -9.46
CA LYS A 85 0.27 9.95 -10.02
C LYS A 85 -0.56 10.62 -8.94
N ALA A 86 -0.96 11.85 -9.17
CA ALA A 86 -2.07 12.47 -8.45
C ALA A 86 -3.35 12.39 -9.31
N PHE A 87 -4.50 12.18 -8.70
CA PHE A 87 -5.77 12.05 -9.44
C PHE A 87 -6.06 13.26 -10.35
N LYS A 88 -5.71 14.48 -9.91
CA LYS A 88 -5.89 15.71 -10.68
C LYS A 88 -4.56 16.30 -11.19
N GLY A 89 -3.41 15.80 -10.72
CA GLY A 89 -2.09 16.37 -11.00
C GLY A 89 -1.27 15.62 -12.05
N GLY A 90 -1.78 14.52 -12.59
CA GLY A 90 -1.04 13.69 -13.57
C GLY A 90 0.12 12.89 -12.95
N VAL A 91 1.17 12.62 -13.74
CA VAL A 91 2.37 11.89 -13.30
C VAL A 91 3.25 12.81 -12.46
N LEU A 92 3.56 12.39 -11.22
CA LEU A 92 4.43 13.10 -10.28
C LEU A 92 5.87 12.58 -10.34
N ALA A 93 6.04 11.27 -10.47
CA ALA A 93 7.33 10.62 -10.59
C ALA A 93 7.19 9.26 -11.28
N GLU A 94 8.26 8.81 -11.95
CA GLU A 94 8.31 7.49 -12.61
C GLU A 94 9.71 6.92 -12.52
N GLY A 95 9.86 5.67 -12.07
CA GLY A 95 11.13 4.99 -11.94
C GLY A 95 11.17 4.01 -10.78
N TYR A 96 12.37 3.49 -10.47
CA TYR A 96 12.57 2.68 -9.27
C TYR A 96 12.43 3.55 -8.02
N TYR A 97 11.82 3.00 -6.97
CA TYR A 97 11.50 3.78 -5.77
C TYR A 97 12.74 4.47 -5.15
N ALA A 98 13.89 3.81 -5.16
CA ALA A 98 15.12 4.39 -4.65
C ALA A 98 15.49 5.72 -5.34
N ASP A 99 15.25 5.80 -6.66
CA ASP A 99 15.61 6.96 -7.48
C ASP A 99 14.59 8.09 -7.37
N ILE A 100 13.29 7.74 -7.21
CA ILE A 100 12.19 8.71 -7.18
C ILE A 100 11.74 9.10 -5.77
N LYS A 101 12.27 8.46 -4.72
CA LYS A 101 11.83 8.62 -3.32
C LYS A 101 11.76 10.10 -2.90
N ALA A 102 12.76 10.90 -3.23
CA ALA A 102 12.81 12.32 -2.86
C ALA A 102 11.66 13.10 -3.49
N ALA A 103 11.44 12.95 -4.79
CA ALA A 103 10.35 13.62 -5.52
C ALA A 103 8.97 13.16 -5.03
N VAL A 104 8.82 11.86 -4.73
CA VAL A 104 7.58 11.30 -4.16
C VAL A 104 7.28 11.93 -2.80
N HIS A 105 8.27 12.04 -1.91
CA HIS A 105 8.09 12.64 -0.58
C HIS A 105 7.79 14.13 -0.67
N GLU A 106 8.46 14.86 -1.55
CA GLU A 106 8.20 16.29 -1.80
C GLU A 106 6.78 16.53 -2.28
N ALA A 107 6.26 15.62 -3.12
CA ALA A 107 4.88 15.65 -3.58
C ALA A 107 3.83 15.24 -2.52
N GLY A 108 4.24 14.76 -1.34
CA GLY A 108 3.35 14.27 -0.28
C GLY A 108 2.99 12.78 -0.39
N GLY A 109 3.74 12.00 -1.21
CA GLY A 109 3.59 10.57 -1.34
C GLY A 109 4.46 9.79 -0.33
N TYR A 110 4.00 8.61 0.05
CA TYR A 110 4.69 7.72 0.98
C TYR A 110 4.68 6.29 0.45
N TYR A 111 5.80 5.60 0.64
CA TYR A 111 5.84 4.16 0.45
C TYR A 111 4.76 3.48 1.28
N THR A 112 4.05 2.56 0.67
CA THR A 112 2.90 1.88 1.28
C THR A 112 2.99 0.39 0.99
N ALA A 113 2.97 -0.44 2.03
CA ALA A 113 2.72 -1.87 1.87
C ALA A 113 1.21 -2.08 1.68
N SER A 114 0.84 -2.82 0.65
CA SER A 114 -0.54 -3.22 0.33
C SER A 114 -0.65 -4.71 0.54
N ILE A 115 -1.23 -5.11 1.67
CA ILE A 115 -1.40 -6.50 2.07
C ILE A 115 -2.78 -6.96 1.62
N TYR A 116 -2.85 -7.72 0.53
CA TYR A 116 -4.08 -8.39 0.15
C TYR A 116 -4.42 -9.45 1.18
N CYS A 117 -5.67 -9.52 1.57
CA CYS A 117 -6.09 -10.37 2.67
C CYS A 117 -7.51 -10.91 2.48
N ALA A 118 -7.80 -12.05 3.12
CA ALA A 118 -9.16 -12.50 3.33
C ALA A 118 -9.63 -12.01 4.71
N PHE A 119 -10.74 -11.29 4.74
CA PHE A 119 -11.38 -10.81 5.96
C PHE A 119 -12.85 -11.19 5.99
N LYS A 120 -13.44 -11.21 7.18
CA LYS A 120 -14.85 -11.61 7.34
C LYS A 120 -15.75 -10.40 7.33
N GLU A 121 -16.73 -10.41 6.42
CA GLU A 121 -17.80 -9.41 6.34
C GLU A 121 -19.12 -10.14 6.07
N ASP A 122 -20.18 -9.80 6.78
CA ASP A 122 -21.51 -10.45 6.69
C ASP A 122 -21.47 -11.99 6.80
N GLY A 123 -20.58 -12.50 7.66
CA GLY A 123 -20.41 -13.93 7.87
C GLY A 123 -19.58 -14.65 6.80
N ARG A 124 -19.14 -13.99 5.73
CA ARG A 124 -18.38 -14.57 4.62
C ARG A 124 -16.99 -14.00 4.52
N LEU A 125 -16.03 -14.78 4.03
CA LEU A 125 -14.71 -14.28 3.67
C LEU A 125 -14.80 -13.53 2.34
N LYS A 126 -14.17 -12.35 2.30
CA LYS A 126 -14.04 -11.50 1.12
C LYS A 126 -12.57 -11.06 0.98
N ILE A 127 -12.15 -10.74 -0.23
CA ILE A 127 -10.82 -10.17 -0.46
C ILE A 127 -10.86 -8.67 -0.14
N GLY A 128 -9.90 -8.21 0.65
CA GLY A 128 -9.61 -6.80 0.91
C GLY A 128 -8.12 -6.53 0.78
N ALA A 129 -7.72 -5.28 0.96
CA ALA A 129 -6.31 -4.90 1.06
C ALA A 129 -6.09 -3.98 2.27
N VAL A 130 -5.20 -4.36 3.17
CA VAL A 130 -4.79 -3.53 4.31
C VAL A 130 -3.53 -2.77 3.91
N GLN A 131 -3.55 -1.44 4.07
CA GLN A 131 -2.48 -0.55 3.62
C GLN A 131 -1.81 0.14 4.81
N PHE A 132 -0.48 -0.06 4.92
CA PHE A 132 0.33 0.56 5.96
C PHE A 132 1.39 1.48 5.34
N LYS A 133 1.53 2.68 5.90
CA LYS A 133 2.56 3.68 5.57
C LYS A 133 3.15 4.30 6.83
N GLY A 134 4.35 4.89 6.73
CA GLY A 134 5.01 5.57 7.85
C GLY A 134 5.21 4.67 9.07
N ALA A 135 4.87 5.14 10.27
CA ALA A 135 5.07 4.40 11.52
C ALA A 135 4.29 3.07 11.56
N ALA A 136 3.11 3.02 10.97
CA ALA A 136 2.33 1.77 10.89
C ALA A 136 3.00 0.73 9.99
N LEU A 137 3.69 1.16 8.93
CA LEU A 137 4.50 0.28 8.10
C LEU A 137 5.67 -0.31 8.88
N ASN A 138 6.36 0.48 9.68
CA ASN A 138 7.45 -0.01 10.52
C ASN A 138 6.96 -1.06 11.52
N ALA A 139 5.81 -0.83 12.16
CA ALA A 139 5.18 -1.81 13.05
C ALA A 139 4.85 -3.11 12.31
N TRP A 140 4.29 -3.02 11.10
CA TRP A 140 4.01 -4.19 10.25
C TRP A 140 5.27 -4.96 9.87
N VAL A 141 6.32 -4.27 9.40
CA VAL A 141 7.60 -4.90 9.02
C VAL A 141 8.24 -5.63 10.19
N ASN A 142 8.25 -5.03 11.39
CA ASN A 142 8.79 -5.66 12.59
C ASN A 142 7.97 -6.90 12.96
N PHE A 143 6.65 -6.78 13.03
CA PHE A 143 5.77 -7.92 13.30
C PHE A 143 5.97 -9.06 12.30
N ARG A 144 6.06 -8.76 10.99
CA ARG A 144 6.30 -9.74 9.94
C ARG A 144 7.64 -10.45 10.11
N LYS A 145 8.70 -9.73 10.49
CA LYS A 145 10.02 -10.33 10.78
C LYS A 145 9.94 -11.32 11.96
N GLU A 146 9.24 -10.96 13.02
CA GLU A 146 9.06 -11.80 14.21
C GLU A 146 8.16 -13.01 13.94
N ALA A 147 7.08 -12.81 13.21
CA ALA A 147 6.13 -13.85 12.85
C ALA A 147 6.71 -14.88 11.85
N GLY A 148 7.62 -14.43 10.97
CA GLY A 148 8.19 -15.27 9.91
C GLY A 148 7.12 -15.85 8.99
N GLY A 149 7.29 -17.11 8.58
CA GLY A 149 6.33 -17.80 7.70
C GLY A 149 4.93 -17.97 8.28
N LYS A 150 4.79 -17.88 9.61
CA LYS A 150 3.48 -18.06 10.29
C LYS A 150 2.42 -17.03 9.87
N ILE A 151 2.85 -15.88 9.35
CA ILE A 151 1.93 -14.83 8.87
C ILE A 151 1.04 -15.33 7.71
N TRP A 152 1.49 -16.33 6.95
CA TRP A 152 0.76 -16.91 5.83
C TRP A 152 -0.08 -18.14 6.21
N GLU A 153 0.08 -18.61 7.46
CA GLU A 153 -0.59 -19.80 7.97
C GLU A 153 -1.67 -19.47 9.00
N LYS A 154 -1.51 -18.34 9.70
CA LYS A 154 -2.36 -17.89 10.79
C LYS A 154 -3.08 -16.60 10.47
N ALA A 155 -4.18 -16.34 11.14
CA ALA A 155 -4.81 -15.04 11.07
C ALA A 155 -3.96 -14.00 11.80
N VAL A 156 -3.83 -12.84 11.18
CA VAL A 156 -3.30 -11.62 11.80
C VAL A 156 -4.45 -10.87 12.46
N ILE A 157 -4.25 -10.45 13.70
CA ILE A 157 -5.20 -9.62 14.43
C ILE A 157 -4.55 -8.28 14.71
N ILE A 158 -5.19 -7.20 14.32
CA ILE A 158 -4.88 -5.86 14.82
C ILE A 158 -5.64 -5.74 16.16
N THR A 159 -4.89 -5.81 17.25
CA THR A 159 -5.45 -5.86 18.61
C THR A 159 -5.76 -4.49 19.20
N GLY A 160 -5.14 -3.45 18.66
CA GLY A 160 -5.27 -2.09 19.12
C GLY A 160 -4.19 -1.18 18.57
N SER A 161 -3.81 -0.17 19.33
CA SER A 161 -2.77 0.78 18.93
C SER A 161 -1.93 1.25 20.10
N GLU A 162 -0.66 1.58 19.83
CA GLU A 162 0.25 2.23 20.77
C GLU A 162 0.49 3.69 20.36
N GLU A 163 0.59 4.57 21.35
CA GLU A 163 0.94 5.98 21.12
C GLU A 163 2.46 6.12 20.96
N GLY A 164 2.88 6.79 19.89
CA GLY A 164 4.25 7.20 19.66
C GLY A 164 4.36 8.71 19.54
N LYS A 165 5.60 9.22 19.62
CA LYS A 165 5.89 10.65 19.49
C LYS A 165 7.20 10.85 18.73
N LYS A 166 7.19 11.77 17.76
CA LYS A 166 8.41 12.23 17.05
C LYS A 166 8.42 13.77 17.11
N GLY A 167 9.28 14.34 17.92
CA GLY A 167 9.25 15.77 18.22
C GLY A 167 7.92 16.16 18.89
N SER A 168 7.19 17.10 18.31
CA SER A 168 5.86 17.52 18.75
C SER A 168 4.71 16.68 18.17
N ILE A 169 4.99 15.85 17.17
CA ILE A 169 3.98 15.08 16.44
C ILE A 169 3.66 13.80 17.22
N LYS A 170 2.41 13.63 17.63
CA LYS A 170 1.89 12.38 18.18
C LYS A 170 1.32 11.52 17.06
N PHE A 171 1.53 10.21 17.14
CA PHE A 171 0.98 9.25 16.21
C PHE A 171 0.61 7.95 16.92
N ARG A 172 -0.16 7.09 16.24
CA ARG A 172 -0.54 5.77 16.74
C ARG A 172 -0.12 4.69 15.76
N THR A 173 0.49 3.64 16.26
CA THR A 173 0.91 2.46 15.50
C THR A 173 0.03 1.26 15.83
N PRO A 174 -0.29 0.38 14.88
CA PRO A 174 -1.05 -0.82 15.16
C PRO A 174 -0.24 -1.80 15.99
N THR A 175 -0.93 -2.52 16.90
CA THR A 175 -0.40 -3.70 17.58
C THR A 175 -0.99 -4.95 16.96
N PHE A 176 -0.14 -5.99 16.80
CA PHE A 176 -0.52 -7.20 16.10
C PHE A 176 -0.39 -8.44 16.97
N ALA A 177 -1.20 -9.46 16.66
CA ALA A 177 -1.08 -10.81 17.21
C ALA A 177 -1.39 -11.84 16.11
N LEU A 178 -0.94 -13.09 16.31
CA LEU A 178 -1.32 -14.24 15.50
C LEU A 178 -2.38 -15.07 16.22
N LYS A 179 -3.30 -15.65 15.45
CA LYS A 179 -4.33 -16.57 15.93
C LYS A 179 -4.47 -17.76 14.98
N ASP A 180 -4.62 -18.92 15.55
CA ASP A 180 -4.92 -20.12 14.77
C ASP A 180 -6.31 -20.01 14.14
N VAL A 181 -6.44 -20.57 12.96
CA VAL A 181 -7.68 -20.62 12.20
C VAL A 181 -8.11 -22.06 11.96
N SER A 182 -9.41 -22.29 11.79
CA SER A 182 -9.90 -23.62 11.46
C SER A 182 -9.47 -24.03 10.04
N GLU A 183 -9.39 -25.34 9.80
CA GLU A 183 -9.07 -25.89 8.48
C GLU A 183 -10.06 -25.40 7.41
N GLU A 184 -11.35 -25.32 7.76
CA GLU A 184 -12.38 -24.78 6.87
C GLU A 184 -12.12 -23.33 6.46
N THR A 185 -11.77 -22.46 7.42
CA THR A 185 -11.42 -21.05 7.16
C THR A 185 -10.18 -20.96 6.27
N ASN A 186 -9.18 -21.79 6.54
CA ASN A 186 -7.96 -21.83 5.75
C ASN A 186 -8.20 -22.34 4.32
N ALA A 187 -9.05 -23.34 4.16
CA ALA A 187 -9.46 -23.84 2.84
C ALA A 187 -10.21 -22.74 2.04
N ALA A 188 -11.14 -22.04 2.68
CA ALA A 188 -11.86 -20.93 2.04
C ALA A 188 -10.91 -19.78 1.65
N ALA A 189 -9.93 -19.44 2.49
CA ALA A 189 -8.92 -18.43 2.18
C ALA A 189 -8.04 -18.83 0.98
N LYS A 190 -7.69 -20.11 0.83
CA LYS A 190 -6.93 -20.62 -0.33
C LYS A 190 -7.71 -20.46 -1.66
N VAL A 191 -9.04 -20.59 -1.63
CA VAL A 191 -9.86 -20.31 -2.83
C VAL A 191 -9.76 -18.84 -3.22
N LEU A 192 -9.90 -17.93 -2.25
CA LEU A 192 -9.75 -16.49 -2.48
C LEU A 192 -8.33 -16.12 -2.93
N ASP A 193 -7.30 -16.79 -2.40
CA ASP A 193 -5.94 -16.59 -2.88
C ASP A 193 -5.80 -17.00 -4.36
N GLY A 194 -6.40 -18.10 -4.77
CA GLY A 194 -6.44 -18.50 -6.19
C GLY A 194 -7.07 -17.43 -7.09
N GLU A 195 -8.18 -16.82 -6.67
CA GLU A 195 -8.83 -15.71 -7.37
C GLU A 195 -7.92 -14.46 -7.43
N LEU A 196 -7.28 -14.13 -6.32
CA LEU A 196 -6.33 -13.03 -6.24
C LEU A 196 -5.13 -13.25 -7.17
N GLN A 197 -4.52 -14.44 -7.15
CA GLN A 197 -3.34 -14.73 -7.99
C GLN A 197 -3.68 -14.70 -9.49
N ALA A 198 -4.89 -15.13 -9.88
CA ALA A 198 -5.37 -15.00 -11.26
C ALA A 198 -5.46 -13.53 -11.68
N TYR A 199 -6.06 -12.68 -10.84
CA TYR A 199 -6.09 -11.23 -11.05
C TYR A 199 -4.70 -10.61 -11.12
N LEU A 200 -3.80 -10.92 -10.17
CA LEU A 200 -2.45 -10.35 -10.13
C LEU A 200 -1.60 -10.78 -11.33
N SER A 201 -1.74 -12.03 -11.78
CA SER A 201 -1.09 -12.51 -13.01
C SER A 201 -1.49 -11.67 -14.23
N GLU A 202 -2.78 -11.38 -14.38
CA GLU A 202 -3.28 -10.52 -15.45
C GLU A 202 -2.84 -9.06 -15.26
N TYR A 203 -2.88 -8.53 -14.03
CA TYR A 203 -2.43 -7.20 -13.69
C TYR A 203 -0.97 -6.96 -14.06
N PHE A 204 -0.05 -7.85 -13.65
CA PHE A 204 1.38 -7.74 -13.94
C PHE A 204 1.72 -7.97 -15.41
N SER A 205 0.96 -8.79 -16.13
CA SER A 205 1.16 -8.98 -17.56
C SER A 205 0.93 -7.69 -18.36
N ARG A 206 0.04 -6.81 -17.87
CA ARG A 206 -0.29 -5.53 -18.52
C ARG A 206 0.59 -4.37 -18.07
N THR A 207 1.04 -4.38 -16.81
CA THR A 207 1.78 -3.27 -16.21
C THR A 207 3.28 -3.39 -16.36
N ARG A 208 3.77 -4.49 -16.94
CA ARG A 208 5.20 -4.68 -17.21
C ARG A 208 5.64 -3.65 -18.25
N PRO A 209 6.41 -2.60 -17.88
CA PRO A 209 6.94 -1.67 -18.86
C PRO A 209 7.84 -2.45 -19.84
N ALA A 210 7.80 -2.11 -21.11
CA ALA A 210 8.91 -2.43 -21.99
C ALA A 210 10.19 -1.96 -21.30
N ALA A 211 11.25 -2.80 -21.33
CA ALA A 211 12.51 -2.50 -20.68
C ALA A 211 12.91 -1.03 -20.91
N PRO A 212 13.29 -0.26 -19.87
CA PRO A 212 13.57 1.16 -20.05
C PRO A 212 14.66 1.34 -21.11
N ALA A 213 14.36 2.17 -22.09
CA ALA A 213 15.39 2.67 -22.98
C ALA A 213 16.48 3.36 -22.15
N PRO A 214 17.76 3.24 -22.51
CA PRO A 214 18.84 3.86 -21.74
C PRO A 214 18.56 5.35 -21.59
N LEU A 215 18.59 5.83 -20.33
CA LEU A 215 18.36 7.23 -19.96
C LEU A 215 19.33 8.11 -20.74
N ILE A 216 18.85 8.86 -21.70
CA ILE A 216 19.56 10.03 -22.21
C ILE A 216 19.37 11.11 -21.17
N VAL A 217 20.33 11.23 -20.26
CA VAL A 217 20.39 12.33 -19.28
C VAL A 217 20.79 13.59 -20.05
N PRO A 218 19.94 14.61 -20.19
CA PRO A 218 20.40 15.91 -20.67
C PRO A 218 21.41 16.47 -19.65
N ALA A 219 22.57 16.91 -20.12
CA ALA A 219 23.60 17.48 -19.30
C ALA A 219 23.04 18.68 -18.53
N VAL A 220 22.97 18.55 -17.19
CA VAL A 220 22.59 19.64 -16.30
C VAL A 220 23.82 20.53 -16.09
N GLU A 221 23.73 21.78 -16.54
CA GLU A 221 24.73 22.82 -16.20
C GLU A 221 24.82 22.99 -14.67
N PRO A 222 26.02 23.15 -14.09
CA PRO A 222 26.21 23.25 -12.65
C PRO A 222 25.62 24.56 -12.11
N ARG A 223 24.56 24.43 -11.32
CA ARG A 223 23.97 25.55 -10.56
C ARG A 223 24.74 25.74 -9.26
N ALA A 224 25.12 27.00 -8.95
CA ALA A 224 25.85 27.41 -7.77
C ALA A 224 25.20 26.93 -6.44
N PRO A 225 26.01 26.65 -5.39
CA PRO A 225 25.54 26.08 -4.13
C PRO A 225 24.66 27.07 -3.35
N LYS A 226 23.44 26.65 -3.00
CA LYS A 226 22.63 27.30 -1.97
C LYS A 226 22.93 26.65 -0.62
N LEU A 227 23.16 27.49 0.39
CA LEU A 227 23.44 27.13 1.79
C LEU A 227 22.39 26.12 2.32
N GLU A 228 22.89 25.00 2.84
CA GLU A 228 22.12 24.00 3.54
C GLU A 228 21.73 24.49 4.93
N THR A 229 20.42 24.47 5.20
CA THR A 229 19.89 24.36 6.56
C THR A 229 19.65 22.89 6.86
N ALA A 230 20.39 22.36 7.82
CA ALA A 230 20.35 20.98 8.24
C ALA A 230 18.93 20.57 8.68
N ARG A 231 18.33 19.63 7.93
CA ARG A 231 17.18 18.84 8.40
C ARG A 231 17.67 17.44 8.75
N ALA A 232 17.43 17.06 10.00
CA ALA A 232 17.76 15.75 10.51
C ALA A 232 16.95 14.67 9.79
N ASP A 233 17.63 13.91 8.93
CA ASP A 233 17.11 12.72 8.28
C ASP A 233 17.11 11.55 9.26
N GLY A 234 15.92 10.96 9.45
CA GLY A 234 15.70 9.78 10.25
C GLY A 234 14.74 8.81 9.56
N ASP A 235 15.00 8.45 8.31
CA ASP A 235 14.23 7.44 7.57
C ASP A 235 15.16 6.44 6.87
N ASP A 236 16.11 5.85 7.64
CA ASP A 236 16.76 4.61 7.22
C ASP A 236 15.87 3.43 7.61
N VAL A 237 15.05 2.99 6.68
CA VAL A 237 14.39 1.68 6.75
C VAL A 237 15.32 0.68 6.08
N PRO A 238 15.91 -0.29 6.79
CA PRO A 238 16.72 -1.33 6.16
C PRO A 238 15.80 -2.28 5.39
N PHE A 239 16.04 -2.40 4.13
CA PHE A 239 15.48 -3.44 3.26
C PHE A 239 16.37 -4.68 3.24
#